data_b75ebef4a301ccd4011ee1875ada4964
#
_entry.id   b75ebef4a301ccd4011ee1875ada4964
#
_cell.length_a   1.000
_cell.length_b   1.000
_cell.length_c   1.000
_cell.angle_alpha   90.00
_cell.angle_beta   90.00
_cell.angle_gamma   90.00
#
_symmetry.space_group_name_H-M   'P 1'
#
loop_
_entity.id
_entity.type
_entity.pdbx_description
1 polymer ?
#
loop_
_entity_poly.entity_id
_entity_poly.type
_entity_poly.pdbx_seq_one_letter_code
_entity_poly.pdbx_strand_id
1 'polypeptide(L)'
;MGGQNGNWGYVFATNSSIDNFIKSLVDIVHRFKLDGVDLDIESYNAPPRTVANTIIALKTALLALGGKKLLTASPECVCVYQAMTVPDPDHGAGYYNYFVHIINLADKYIDYYQPQAYNNWYEFPSGSV
;
A
#
# COMPACT_ATOMS: atom_id res chain seq x y z
N MET A 1 -1.36 8.32 4.84
CA MET A 1 -1.05 9.08 3.59
C MET A 1 -1.84 8.46 2.45
N GLY A 2 -2.70 9.24 1.80
CA GLY A 2 -3.52 8.76 0.68
C GLY A 2 -5.00 8.99 0.89
N GLY A 3 -5.76 7.91 0.88
CA GLY A 3 -7.23 7.91 0.89
C GLY A 3 -7.85 8.06 -0.48
N GLN A 4 -9.17 8.08 -0.55
CA GLN A 4 -9.96 8.13 -1.78
C GLN A 4 -9.56 9.27 -2.73
N ASN A 5 -9.10 10.40 -2.20
CA ASN A 5 -8.63 11.54 -2.99
C ASN A 5 -7.12 11.55 -3.24
N GLY A 6 -6.42 10.50 -2.84
CA GLY A 6 -4.99 10.34 -3.08
C GLY A 6 -4.70 10.17 -4.57
N ASN A 7 -3.76 10.95 -5.12
CA ASN A 7 -3.39 10.83 -6.53
C ASN A 7 -2.38 9.70 -6.76
N TRP A 8 -2.75 8.49 -6.42
CA TRP A 8 -1.90 7.31 -6.56
C TRP A 8 -1.55 7.00 -8.01
N GLY A 9 -2.45 7.31 -8.95
CA GLY A 9 -2.16 7.19 -10.37
C GLY A 9 -0.95 8.02 -10.80
N TYR A 10 -0.78 9.21 -10.23
CA TYR A 10 0.40 10.05 -10.47
C TYR A 10 1.66 9.46 -9.83
N VAL A 11 1.55 8.95 -8.61
CA VAL A 11 2.70 8.34 -7.89
C VAL A 11 3.28 7.18 -8.69
N PHE A 12 2.43 6.31 -9.20
CA PHE A 12 2.85 5.08 -9.91
C PHE A 12 3.01 5.25 -11.43
N ALA A 13 2.88 6.47 -11.96
CA ALA A 13 2.94 6.72 -13.40
C ALA A 13 4.33 6.44 -14.01
N THR A 14 5.39 6.75 -13.28
CA THR A 14 6.78 6.59 -13.74
C THR A 14 7.71 6.26 -12.57
N ASN A 15 8.88 5.69 -12.88
CA ASN A 15 9.93 5.48 -11.87
C ASN A 15 10.35 6.80 -11.19
N SER A 16 10.44 7.89 -11.95
CA SER A 16 10.76 9.21 -11.40
C SER A 16 9.71 9.71 -10.41
N SER A 17 8.42 9.47 -10.68
CA SER A 17 7.34 9.81 -9.75
C SER A 17 7.44 9.00 -8.45
N ILE A 18 7.73 7.72 -8.55
CA ILE A 18 7.96 6.83 -7.41
C ILE A 18 9.15 7.31 -6.57
N ASP A 19 10.28 7.62 -7.22
CA ASP A 19 11.47 8.13 -6.53
C ASP A 19 11.19 9.44 -5.81
N ASN A 20 10.48 10.36 -6.44
CA ASN A 20 10.10 11.64 -5.85
C ASN A 20 9.14 11.44 -4.65
N PHE A 21 8.19 10.52 -4.76
CA PHE A 21 7.29 10.17 -3.68
C PHE A 21 8.06 9.64 -2.47
N ILE A 22 8.98 8.67 -2.68
CA ILE A 22 9.81 8.10 -1.61
C ILE A 22 10.66 9.18 -0.95
N LYS A 23 11.38 9.99 -1.74
CA LYS A 23 12.21 11.08 -1.22
C LYS A 23 11.41 12.07 -0.39
N SER A 24 10.22 12.47 -0.87
CA SER A 24 9.36 13.42 -0.16
C SER A 24 8.87 12.87 1.18
N LEU A 25 8.47 11.60 1.24
CA LEU A 25 8.04 10.96 2.49
C LEU A 25 9.19 10.83 3.48
N VAL A 26 10.37 10.41 3.02
CA VAL A 26 11.57 10.29 3.87
C VAL A 26 11.96 11.66 4.43
N ASP A 27 11.93 12.72 3.62
CA ASP A 27 12.19 14.10 4.07
C ASP A 27 11.18 14.55 5.14
N ILE A 28 9.88 14.31 4.93
CA ILE A 28 8.83 14.63 5.90
C ILE A 28 9.07 13.89 7.22
N VAL A 29 9.30 12.58 7.17
CA VAL A 29 9.56 11.76 8.36
C VAL A 29 10.79 12.26 9.13
N HIS A 30 11.86 12.57 8.42
CA HIS A 30 13.09 13.10 9.02
C HIS A 30 12.87 14.48 9.62
N ARG A 31 12.32 15.40 8.84
CA ARG A 31 12.13 16.82 9.20
C ARG A 31 11.21 16.99 10.41
N PHE A 32 10.11 16.25 10.45
CA PHE A 32 9.11 16.34 11.52
C PHE A 32 9.32 15.29 12.62
N LYS A 33 10.40 14.50 12.56
CA LYS A 33 10.73 13.47 13.55
C LYS A 33 9.59 12.47 13.77
N LEU A 34 8.91 12.10 12.68
CA LEU A 34 7.81 11.15 12.75
C LEU A 34 8.31 9.72 13.01
N ASP A 35 7.45 8.89 13.59
CA ASP A 35 7.76 7.49 13.87
C ASP A 35 7.66 6.60 12.63
N GLY A 36 7.00 7.06 11.58
CA GLY A 36 6.84 6.29 10.33
C GLY A 36 5.81 6.87 9.38
N VAL A 37 5.32 6.01 8.50
CA VAL A 37 4.33 6.33 7.46
C VAL A 37 3.26 5.26 7.44
N ASP A 38 2.00 5.66 7.32
CA ASP A 38 0.89 4.80 6.94
C ASP A 38 0.51 5.05 5.48
N LEU A 39 0.32 3.97 4.72
CA LEU A 39 -0.09 4.00 3.31
C LEU A 39 -1.56 3.59 3.17
N ASP A 40 -2.37 4.54 2.79
CA ASP A 40 -3.79 4.37 2.51
C ASP A 40 -4.01 4.42 0.99
N ILE A 41 -3.71 3.28 0.33
CA ILE A 41 -3.73 3.17 -1.14
C ILE A 41 -5.11 2.73 -1.59
N GLU A 42 -5.86 3.64 -2.20
CA GLU A 42 -7.20 3.42 -2.73
C GLU A 42 -7.27 3.60 -4.27
N SER A 43 -6.20 3.27 -4.97
CA SER A 43 -6.16 3.24 -6.43
C SER A 43 -5.56 1.91 -6.91
N TYR A 44 -6.27 1.22 -7.75
CA TYR A 44 -6.01 -0.17 -8.13
C TYR A 44 -5.56 -0.31 -9.59
N ASN A 45 -5.13 0.79 -10.20
CA ASN A 45 -4.72 0.83 -11.61
C ASN A 45 -3.24 0.47 -11.84
N ALA A 46 -2.41 0.65 -10.82
CA ALA A 46 -1.00 0.27 -10.92
C ALA A 46 -0.84 -1.25 -10.74
N PRO A 47 0.12 -1.91 -11.42
CA PRO A 47 0.42 -3.30 -11.14
C PRO A 47 0.78 -3.51 -9.67
N PRO A 48 0.21 -4.51 -8.96
CA PRO A 48 0.53 -4.78 -7.56
C PRO A 48 2.02 -4.94 -7.29
N ARG A 49 2.78 -5.50 -8.22
CA ARG A 49 4.25 -5.61 -8.14
C ARG A 49 4.93 -4.25 -8.09
N THR A 50 4.46 -3.27 -8.85
CA THR A 50 5.00 -1.90 -8.80
C THR A 50 4.78 -1.28 -7.42
N VAL A 51 3.60 -1.47 -6.86
CA VAL A 51 3.27 -0.98 -5.51
C VAL A 51 4.13 -1.69 -4.46
N ALA A 52 4.23 -3.02 -4.52
CA ALA A 52 5.06 -3.80 -3.61
C ALA A 52 6.54 -3.36 -3.65
N ASN A 53 7.11 -3.18 -4.84
CA ASN A 53 8.48 -2.70 -4.99
C ASN A 53 8.66 -1.29 -4.41
N THR A 54 7.67 -0.42 -4.57
CA THR A 54 7.68 0.92 -3.96
C THR A 54 7.65 0.85 -2.44
N ILE A 55 6.84 -0.03 -1.85
CA ILE A 55 6.78 -0.28 -0.41
C ILE A 55 8.15 -0.76 0.11
N ILE A 56 8.78 -1.71 -0.59
CA ILE A 56 10.10 -2.24 -0.24
C ILE A 56 11.16 -1.12 -0.25
N ALA A 57 11.16 -0.32 -1.31
CA ALA A 57 12.10 0.79 -1.44
C ALA A 57 11.87 1.88 -0.38
N LEU A 58 10.61 2.23 -0.11
CA LEU A 58 10.25 3.19 0.94
C LEU A 58 10.68 2.70 2.32
N LYS A 59 10.37 1.44 2.69
CA LYS A 59 10.79 0.88 3.98
C LYS A 59 12.31 0.88 4.12
N THR A 60 13.02 0.51 3.07
CA THR A 60 14.49 0.54 3.06
C THR A 60 15.03 1.96 3.30
N ALA A 61 14.45 2.95 2.63
CA ALA A 61 14.84 4.35 2.81
C ALA A 61 14.50 4.89 4.21
N LEU A 62 13.35 4.51 4.78
CA LEU A 62 12.98 4.88 6.14
C LEU A 62 13.95 4.29 7.18
N LEU A 63 14.36 3.04 7.01
CA LEU A 63 15.35 2.40 7.90
C LEU A 63 16.72 3.09 7.85
N ALA A 64 17.10 3.65 6.71
CA ALA A 64 18.35 4.40 6.57
C ALA A 64 18.37 5.71 7.38
N LEU A 65 17.24 6.24 7.81
CA LEU A 65 17.17 7.39 8.72
C LEU A 65 17.64 7.08 10.14
N GLY A 66 17.82 5.80 10.45
CA GLY A 66 18.14 5.34 11.80
C GLY A 66 16.92 5.25 12.73
N GLY A 67 17.06 4.46 13.78
CA GLY A 67 15.96 4.13 14.68
C GLY A 67 14.95 3.17 14.05
N LYS A 68 13.91 2.85 14.83
CA LYS A 68 12.79 2.02 14.35
C LYS A 68 11.76 2.93 13.67
N LYS A 69 11.75 2.94 12.33
CA LYS A 69 10.73 3.63 11.54
C LYS A 69 9.68 2.64 11.06
N LEU A 70 8.41 2.96 11.34
CA LEU A 70 7.27 2.13 10.97
C LEU A 70 6.82 2.43 9.55
N LEU A 71 6.43 1.39 8.84
CA LEU A 71 5.66 1.48 7.61
C LEU A 71 4.43 0.60 7.77
N THR A 72 3.25 1.21 7.71
CA THR A 72 1.97 0.53 7.87
C THR A 72 1.11 0.72 6.62
N ALA A 73 0.08 -0.07 6.50
CA ALA A 73 -0.88 0.07 5.40
C ALA A 73 -2.32 -0.08 5.89
N SER A 74 -3.21 0.71 5.31
CA SER A 74 -4.64 0.74 5.63
C SER A 74 -5.48 0.32 4.42
N PRO A 75 -5.39 -0.95 3.96
CA PRO A 75 -6.14 -1.42 2.80
C PRO A 75 -7.63 -1.48 3.09
N GLU A 76 -8.47 -1.25 2.09
CA GLU A 76 -9.90 -1.60 2.16
C GLU A 76 -10.07 -3.11 2.35
N CYS A 77 -11.01 -3.53 3.20
CA CYS A 77 -11.20 -4.95 3.52
C CYS A 77 -11.45 -5.81 2.27
N VAL A 78 -12.18 -5.31 1.29
CA VAL A 78 -12.44 -6.03 0.03
C VAL A 78 -11.18 -6.32 -0.78
N CYS A 79 -10.15 -5.52 -0.61
CA CYS A 79 -8.87 -5.68 -1.31
C CYS A 79 -7.97 -6.76 -0.70
N VAL A 80 -8.31 -7.25 0.49
CA VAL A 80 -7.59 -8.34 1.20
C VAL A 80 -8.39 -9.63 1.27
N TYR A 81 -9.61 -9.65 0.72
CA TYR A 81 -10.48 -10.82 0.76
C TYR A 81 -10.12 -11.83 -0.32
N GLN A 82 -9.73 -13.01 0.07
CA GLN A 82 -9.13 -14.04 -0.80
C GLN A 82 -10.14 -14.97 -1.52
N ALA A 83 -11.42 -14.64 -1.58
CA ALA A 83 -12.45 -15.55 -2.10
C ALA A 83 -12.53 -15.68 -3.63
N MET A 84 -11.73 -14.94 -4.40
CA MET A 84 -11.76 -14.97 -5.87
C MET A 84 -10.38 -15.28 -6.45
N THR A 85 -10.37 -15.83 -7.67
CA THR A 85 -9.14 -16.08 -8.43
C THR A 85 -8.26 -14.84 -8.46
N VAL A 86 -7.02 -15.03 -8.03
CA VAL A 86 -6.04 -13.96 -7.89
C VAL A 86 -5.53 -13.59 -9.28
N PRO A 87 -5.73 -12.35 -9.77
CA PRO A 87 -5.17 -11.91 -11.04
C PRO A 87 -3.63 -11.87 -11.02
N ASP A 88 -3.02 -11.79 -12.19
CA ASP A 88 -1.57 -11.67 -12.38
C ASP A 88 -1.03 -10.40 -11.67
N PRO A 89 -0.01 -10.51 -10.80
CA PRO A 89 0.55 -9.37 -10.09
C PRO A 89 1.22 -8.33 -10.99
N ASP A 90 1.49 -8.66 -12.23
CA ASP A 90 2.14 -7.78 -13.21
C ASP A 90 1.15 -6.99 -14.08
N HIS A 91 -0.14 -7.29 -13.97
CA HIS A 91 -1.22 -6.55 -14.61
C HIS A 91 -2.14 -5.92 -13.57
N GLY A 92 -2.78 -4.81 -13.92
CA GLY A 92 -3.74 -4.15 -13.03
C GLY A 92 -4.81 -5.14 -12.57
N ALA A 93 -4.82 -5.43 -11.28
CA ALA A 93 -5.59 -6.54 -10.72
C ALA A 93 -7.08 -6.23 -10.50
N GLY A 94 -7.50 -5.00 -10.79
CA GLY A 94 -8.82 -4.54 -10.39
C GLY A 94 -8.96 -4.42 -8.87
N TYR A 95 -10.17 -4.12 -8.41
CA TYR A 95 -10.45 -3.75 -7.03
C TYR A 95 -10.30 -4.92 -6.04
N TYR A 96 -10.82 -6.10 -6.42
CA TYR A 96 -10.82 -7.27 -5.53
C TYR A 96 -9.45 -7.94 -5.46
N ASN A 97 -9.05 -8.31 -4.25
CA ASN A 97 -7.80 -9.02 -3.99
C ASN A 97 -6.52 -8.26 -4.36
N TYR A 98 -6.62 -7.00 -4.71
CA TYR A 98 -5.48 -6.19 -5.11
C TYR A 98 -4.35 -6.24 -4.07
N PHE A 99 -4.68 -6.06 -2.81
CA PHE A 99 -3.71 -6.03 -1.72
C PHE A 99 -3.14 -7.41 -1.37
N VAL A 100 -3.83 -8.51 -1.71
CA VAL A 100 -3.31 -9.87 -1.48
C VAL A 100 -1.98 -10.08 -2.20
N HIS A 101 -1.84 -9.58 -3.42
CA HIS A 101 -0.56 -9.64 -4.15
C HIS A 101 0.53 -8.80 -3.49
N ILE A 102 0.18 -7.61 -3.02
CA ILE A 102 1.12 -6.71 -2.34
C ILE A 102 1.61 -7.38 -1.05
N ILE A 103 0.70 -7.96 -0.26
CA ILE A 103 1.03 -8.71 0.94
C ILE A 103 2.01 -9.86 0.59
N ASN A 104 1.67 -10.70 -0.37
CA ASN A 104 2.53 -11.83 -0.77
C ASN A 104 3.95 -11.41 -1.18
N LEU A 105 4.12 -10.21 -1.74
CA LEU A 105 5.40 -9.71 -2.22
C LEU A 105 6.17 -8.87 -1.19
N ALA A 106 5.48 -8.15 -0.31
CA ALA A 106 6.07 -7.10 0.52
C ALA A 106 5.75 -7.20 2.02
N ASP A 107 5.05 -8.23 2.51
CA ASP A 107 4.59 -8.36 3.90
C ASP A 107 5.69 -8.08 4.92
N LYS A 108 6.88 -8.65 4.76
CA LYS A 108 8.01 -8.45 5.67
C LYS A 108 8.53 -6.99 5.78
N TYR A 109 8.07 -6.11 4.90
CA TYR A 109 8.42 -4.69 4.88
C TYR A 109 7.33 -3.79 5.45
N ILE A 110 6.16 -4.37 5.78
CA ILE A 110 5.04 -3.69 6.42
C ILE A 110 4.96 -4.16 7.87
N ASP A 111 5.03 -3.24 8.82
CA ASP A 111 5.08 -3.58 10.24
C ASP A 111 3.72 -4.08 10.75
N TYR A 112 2.61 -3.52 10.28
CA TYR A 112 1.26 -4.01 10.51
C TYR A 112 0.24 -3.40 9.54
N TYR A 113 -0.93 -4.00 9.47
CA TYR A 113 -2.05 -3.56 8.64
C TYR A 113 -3.18 -3.05 9.51
N GLN A 114 -3.88 -2.01 9.01
CA GLN A 114 -5.10 -1.44 9.62
C GLN A 114 -6.23 -1.48 8.59
N PRO A 115 -6.84 -2.66 8.31
CA PRO A 115 -7.86 -2.78 7.28
C PRO A 115 -9.07 -1.88 7.57
N GLN A 116 -9.56 -1.19 6.55
CA GLN A 116 -10.73 -0.33 6.62
C GLN A 116 -12.00 -1.19 6.57
N ALA A 117 -12.59 -1.48 7.73
CA ALA A 117 -13.80 -2.28 7.87
C ALA A 117 -15.09 -1.42 7.83
N TYR A 118 -15.08 -0.36 7.03
CA TYR A 118 -16.19 0.58 6.87
C TYR A 118 -16.34 1.00 5.41
N ASN A 119 -17.54 1.49 5.02
CA ASN A 119 -17.83 1.94 3.65
C ASN A 119 -17.54 0.88 2.56
N ASN A 120 -17.49 -0.38 2.94
CA ASN A 120 -17.34 -1.46 1.98
C ASN A 120 -18.73 -1.72 1.35
N TRP A 121 -18.91 -1.31 0.11
CA TRP A 121 -20.17 -1.38 -0.64
C TRP A 121 -20.61 -2.81 -0.99
N TYR A 122 -19.80 -3.79 -0.66
CA TYR A 122 -20.08 -5.20 -0.91
C TYR A 122 -20.31 -5.91 0.42
N GLU A 123 -21.46 -6.51 0.54
CA GLU A 123 -21.75 -7.41 1.66
C GLU A 123 -20.71 -8.52 1.66
N PHE A 124 -20.03 -8.71 2.78
CA PHE A 124 -19.29 -9.94 3.00
C PHE A 124 -20.32 -11.08 2.83
N PRO A 125 -20.01 -12.14 2.05
CA PRO A 125 -20.92 -13.27 1.93
C PRO A 125 -21.35 -13.71 3.33
N SER A 126 -22.64 -13.78 3.58
CA SER A 126 -23.20 -14.20 4.85
C SER A 126 -22.64 -15.60 5.18
N GLY A 127 -21.83 -15.70 6.22
CA GLY A 127 -21.11 -16.92 6.60
C GLY A 127 -19.59 -16.83 6.56
N SER A 128 -19.00 -15.66 6.32
CA SER A 128 -17.54 -15.45 6.25
C SER A 128 -16.94 -14.94 7.57
N VAL A 129 -17.54 -15.23 8.72
CA VAL A 129 -17.00 -14.92 10.05
C VAL A 129 -16.70 -16.22 10.77
#